data_e1714b062239441aeeb91d2f20293925
#
_entry.id   e1714b062239441aeeb91d2f20293925
#
_cell.length_a   1.000
_cell.length_b   1.000
_cell.length_c   1.000
_cell.angle_alpha   90.00
_cell.angle_beta   90.00
_cell.angle_gamma   90.00
#
_symmetry.space_group_name_H-M   'P 1'
#
loop_
_entity.id
_entity.type
_entity.pdbx_description
1 polymer ?
#
loop_
_entity_poly.entity_id
_entity_poly.type
_entity_poly.pdbx_seq_one_letter_code
_entity_poly.pdbx_strand_id
1 'polypeptide(L)'
;LKFNAPQLMTVPDIFPSWTMNKLSLSAVGLAYYTMGAPAKNQVKNLTQFYQPLDLIGEWNRGYGSKGFLQYQFVVPTEAVEPFKEIIRDMQRSGHYSALNVFKLFGEGNRAPLSYPMPGWNVCVDFPIRPGLGQFLDDLDRRVMEFGGRLYLAKESRTSAENFHKMYPGMEGWLK
;
A
#
# COMPACT_ATOMS: atom_id res chain seq x y z
N LEU A 1 -32.59 -3.34 5.87
CA LEU A 1 -31.17 -3.12 6.18
C LEU A 1 -30.62 -2.06 5.22
N LYS A 2 -30.28 -0.87 5.70
CA LYS A 2 -29.56 0.13 4.90
C LYS A 2 -28.06 -0.22 4.97
N PHE A 3 -27.50 -0.59 3.83
CA PHE A 3 -26.08 -0.95 3.71
C PHE A 3 -25.16 0.26 3.55
N ASN A 4 -25.69 1.43 3.21
CA ASN A 4 -24.90 2.64 3.03
C ASN A 4 -24.78 3.40 4.36
N ALA A 5 -23.60 3.40 4.95
CA ALA A 5 -23.28 4.36 5.99
C ALA A 5 -23.09 5.76 5.33
N PRO A 6 -23.64 6.83 5.92
CA PRO A 6 -23.37 8.17 5.42
C PRO A 6 -21.88 8.50 5.56
N GLN A 7 -21.32 9.24 4.61
CA GLN A 7 -19.99 9.79 4.74
C GLN A 7 -19.92 10.69 5.98
N LEU A 8 -18.88 10.51 6.78
CA LEU A 8 -18.65 11.31 7.99
C LEU A 8 -18.11 12.69 7.65
N MET A 9 -17.27 12.76 6.62
CA MET A 9 -16.64 14.00 6.15
C MET A 9 -16.14 13.84 4.71
N THR A 10 -15.91 14.96 4.06
CA THR A 10 -15.25 15.03 2.76
C THR A 10 -13.97 15.85 2.91
N VAL A 11 -12.85 15.33 2.41
CA VAL A 11 -11.56 16.05 2.44
C VAL A 11 -11.62 17.22 1.46
N PRO A 12 -11.42 18.47 1.91
CA PRO A 12 -11.41 19.63 1.03
C PRO A 12 -10.16 19.64 0.14
N ASP A 13 -10.26 20.24 -1.05
CA ASP A 13 -9.14 20.36 -2.00
C ASP A 13 -8.26 21.59 -1.69
N ILE A 14 -7.67 21.58 -0.48
CA ILE A 14 -6.81 22.68 0.01
C ILE A 14 -5.44 22.21 0.49
N PHE A 15 -5.21 20.89 0.46
CA PHE A 15 -3.98 20.32 0.99
C PHE A 15 -2.83 20.41 -0.03
N PRO A 16 -1.76 21.15 0.28
CA PRO A 16 -0.54 21.11 -0.53
C PRO A 16 0.18 19.77 -0.33
N SER A 17 0.91 19.31 -1.36
CA SER A 17 1.60 18.00 -1.33
C SER A 17 2.62 17.83 -0.19
N TRP A 18 3.09 18.92 0.44
CA TRP A 18 4.01 18.85 1.58
C TRP A 18 3.34 18.49 2.91
N THR A 19 2.01 18.52 3.00
CA THR A 19 1.27 18.15 4.23
C THR A 19 1.46 16.68 4.62
N MET A 20 1.72 15.79 3.64
CA MET A 20 2.07 14.39 3.90
C MET A 20 3.53 14.28 4.36
N ASN A 21 3.80 14.66 5.60
CA ASN A 21 5.13 14.58 6.22
C ASN A 21 5.09 13.79 7.53
N LYS A 22 6.27 13.50 8.08
CA LYS A 22 6.40 12.69 9.30
C LYS A 22 5.60 13.26 10.47
N LEU A 23 5.64 14.57 10.68
CA LEU A 23 5.00 15.22 11.82
C LEU A 23 3.47 15.12 11.74
N SER A 24 2.90 15.52 10.60
CA SER A 24 1.45 15.48 10.38
C SER A 24 0.90 14.05 10.45
N LEU A 25 1.57 13.08 9.82
CA LEU A 25 1.14 11.69 9.84
C LEU A 25 1.30 11.06 11.24
N SER A 26 2.35 11.42 11.99
CA SER A 26 2.49 10.96 13.37
C SER A 26 1.39 11.54 14.26
N ALA A 27 1.03 12.81 14.08
CA ALA A 27 -0.05 13.43 14.84
C ALA A 27 -1.41 12.79 14.54
N VAL A 28 -1.72 12.56 13.24
CA VAL A 28 -2.94 11.87 12.82
C VAL A 28 -2.97 10.44 13.34
N GLY A 29 -1.86 9.70 13.21
CA GLY A 29 -1.75 8.33 13.71
C GLY A 29 -1.93 8.23 15.21
N LEU A 30 -1.34 9.14 15.98
CA LEU A 30 -1.50 9.21 17.45
C LEU A 30 -2.95 9.53 17.83
N ALA A 31 -3.57 10.51 17.14
CA ALA A 31 -4.97 10.85 17.38
C ALA A 31 -5.89 9.65 17.09
N TYR A 32 -5.70 8.99 15.94
CA TYR A 32 -6.47 7.79 15.58
C TYR A 32 -6.31 6.67 16.61
N TYR A 33 -5.07 6.40 17.04
CA TYR A 33 -4.77 5.38 18.03
C TYR A 33 -5.42 5.70 19.39
N THR A 34 -5.29 6.93 19.88
CA THR A 34 -5.85 7.33 21.18
C THR A 34 -7.38 7.34 21.17
N MET A 35 -8.01 7.71 20.06
CA MET A 35 -9.47 7.65 19.91
C MET A 35 -9.98 6.19 19.83
N GLY A 36 -9.19 5.29 19.26
CA GLY A 36 -9.55 3.87 19.13
C GLY A 36 -9.26 3.03 20.38
N ALA A 37 -8.27 3.41 21.18
CA ALA A 37 -7.78 2.61 22.33
C ALA A 37 -8.85 2.26 23.38
N PRO A 38 -9.78 3.14 23.76
CA PRO A 38 -10.85 2.82 24.72
C PRO A 38 -12.00 1.99 24.11
N ALA A 39 -12.01 1.77 22.80
CA ALA A 39 -13.12 1.15 22.09
C ALA A 39 -13.10 -0.38 22.17
N LYS A 40 -13.25 -0.95 23.35
CA LYS A 40 -13.36 -2.39 23.56
C LYS A 40 -14.83 -2.84 23.31
N ASN A 41 -14.98 -3.96 22.57
CA ASN A 41 -16.29 -4.62 22.33
C ASN A 41 -17.37 -3.72 21.69
N GLN A 42 -17.00 -2.92 20.67
CA GLN A 42 -17.97 -2.13 19.93
C GLN A 42 -18.65 -2.96 18.83
N VAL A 43 -19.97 -2.81 18.71
CA VAL A 43 -20.72 -3.30 17.54
C VAL A 43 -20.58 -2.26 16.43
N LYS A 44 -19.99 -2.67 15.31
CA LYS A 44 -19.87 -1.84 14.10
C LYS A 44 -20.78 -2.39 13.00
N ASN A 45 -21.31 -1.53 12.14
CA ASN A 45 -22.00 -2.00 10.95
C ASN A 45 -21.00 -2.52 9.90
N LEU A 46 -21.48 -3.25 8.90
CA LEU A 46 -20.63 -3.86 7.87
C LEU A 46 -19.79 -2.83 7.11
N THR A 47 -20.34 -1.69 6.77
CA THR A 47 -19.62 -0.62 6.03
C THR A 47 -18.48 -0.05 6.87
N GLN A 48 -18.73 0.24 8.14
CA GLN A 48 -17.69 0.76 9.04
C GLN A 48 -16.55 -0.24 9.28
N PHE A 49 -16.87 -1.54 9.22
CA PHE A 49 -15.89 -2.59 9.46
C PHE A 49 -15.07 -2.94 8.21
N TYR A 50 -15.75 -3.17 7.07
CA TYR A 50 -15.09 -3.62 5.85
C TYR A 50 -14.61 -2.49 4.94
N GLN A 51 -15.25 -1.32 5.00
CA GLN A 51 -15.00 -0.20 4.07
C GLN A 51 -14.83 1.12 4.82
N PRO A 52 -13.91 1.20 5.82
CA PRO A 52 -13.77 2.41 6.64
C PRO A 52 -13.36 3.65 5.83
N LEU A 53 -12.67 3.49 4.70
CA LEU A 53 -12.28 4.61 3.83
C LEU A 53 -13.47 5.24 3.10
N ASP A 54 -14.54 4.49 2.83
CA ASP A 54 -15.75 5.02 2.18
C ASP A 54 -16.49 6.02 3.07
N LEU A 55 -16.20 6.04 4.38
CA LEU A 55 -16.72 7.02 5.30
C LEU A 55 -16.08 8.42 5.13
N ILE A 56 -14.95 8.50 4.43
CA ILE A 56 -14.21 9.74 4.17
C ILE A 56 -14.24 9.98 2.67
N GLY A 57 -15.11 10.90 2.23
CA GLY A 57 -15.19 11.30 0.83
C GLY A 57 -13.93 12.03 0.38
N GLU A 58 -13.50 11.78 -0.86
CA GLU A 58 -12.36 12.44 -1.51
C GLU A 58 -11.04 12.39 -0.70
N TRP A 59 -10.82 11.29 0.04
CA TRP A 59 -9.64 11.12 0.91
C TRP A 59 -8.31 11.28 0.17
N ASN A 60 -8.29 10.99 -1.13
CA ASN A 60 -7.16 11.17 -2.03
C ASN A 60 -6.68 12.63 -2.13
N ARG A 61 -7.54 13.61 -1.91
CA ARG A 61 -7.17 15.04 -1.89
C ARG A 61 -6.16 15.39 -0.82
N GLY A 62 -6.07 14.59 0.24
CA GLY A 62 -5.05 14.73 1.28
C GLY A 62 -3.61 14.60 0.76
N TYR A 63 -3.38 13.96 -0.41
CA TYR A 63 -2.06 13.85 -1.05
C TYR A 63 -1.67 15.09 -1.86
N GLY A 64 -2.61 16.04 -2.04
CA GLY A 64 -2.41 17.28 -2.79
C GLY A 64 -2.48 17.09 -4.32
N SER A 65 -2.24 18.18 -5.06
CA SER A 65 -2.46 18.25 -6.52
C SER A 65 -1.59 17.28 -7.35
N LYS A 66 -0.45 16.84 -6.82
CA LYS A 66 0.43 15.87 -7.51
C LYS A 66 -0.07 14.43 -7.37
N GLY A 67 -1.01 14.18 -6.45
CA GLY A 67 -1.55 12.86 -6.21
C GLY A 67 -0.55 11.89 -5.56
N PHE A 68 -0.82 10.62 -5.72
CA PHE A 68 -0.03 9.52 -5.18
C PHE A 68 -0.02 8.33 -6.15
N LEU A 69 0.89 7.40 -5.92
CA LEU A 69 0.87 6.09 -6.54
C LEU A 69 0.77 5.01 -5.46
N GLN A 70 0.14 3.89 -5.80
CA GLN A 70 0.10 2.72 -4.92
C GLN A 70 1.20 1.75 -5.32
N TYR A 71 2.11 1.49 -4.40
CA TYR A 71 3.16 0.48 -4.55
C TYR A 71 2.81 -0.75 -3.71
N GLN A 72 2.67 -1.89 -4.35
CA GLN A 72 2.31 -3.12 -3.66
C GLN A 72 3.21 -4.27 -4.10
N PHE A 73 3.78 -4.97 -3.13
CA PHE A 73 4.63 -6.13 -3.36
C PHE A 73 4.37 -7.24 -2.34
N VAL A 74 4.81 -8.43 -2.67
CA VAL A 74 4.88 -9.58 -1.78
C VAL A 74 6.26 -10.20 -1.83
N VAL A 75 6.78 -10.63 -0.69
CA VAL A 75 8.01 -11.44 -0.57
C VAL A 75 7.69 -12.75 0.13
N PRO A 76 8.47 -13.84 -0.13
CA PRO A 76 8.24 -15.14 0.51
C PRO A 76 8.18 -15.07 2.04
N THR A 77 7.47 -16.00 2.65
CA THR A 77 7.29 -16.06 4.12
C THR A 77 8.64 -16.11 4.85
N GLU A 78 9.63 -16.77 4.26
CA GLU A 78 10.98 -16.97 4.82
C GLU A 78 11.80 -15.67 4.82
N ALA A 79 11.46 -14.70 3.96
CA ALA A 79 12.18 -13.43 3.81
C ALA A 79 11.80 -12.39 4.90
N VAL A 80 11.65 -12.81 6.16
CA VAL A 80 11.20 -11.95 7.28
C VAL A 80 12.15 -10.79 7.53
N GLU A 81 13.45 -11.05 7.68
CA GLU A 81 14.42 -10.00 7.99
C GLU A 81 14.61 -9.03 6.81
N PRO A 82 14.80 -9.49 5.56
CA PRO A 82 14.78 -8.63 4.39
C PRO A 82 13.50 -7.77 4.30
N PHE A 83 12.35 -8.35 4.57
CA PHE A 83 11.08 -7.62 4.59
C PHE A 83 11.08 -6.49 5.63
N LYS A 84 11.54 -6.76 6.86
CA LYS A 84 11.66 -5.75 7.91
C LYS A 84 12.62 -4.61 7.52
N GLU A 85 13.71 -4.94 6.82
CA GLU A 85 14.65 -3.93 6.32
C GLU A 85 14.01 -3.04 5.26
N ILE A 86 13.27 -3.61 4.30
CA ILE A 86 12.50 -2.85 3.32
C ILE A 86 11.56 -1.87 4.03
N ILE A 87 10.80 -2.34 5.03
CA ILE A 87 9.88 -1.47 5.78
C ILE A 87 10.62 -0.35 6.52
N ARG A 88 11.78 -0.64 7.14
CA ARG A 88 12.60 0.39 7.81
C ARG A 88 13.11 1.44 6.82
N ASP A 89 13.51 1.02 5.63
CA ASP A 89 14.00 1.94 4.60
C ASP A 89 12.88 2.79 4.03
N MET A 90 11.69 2.21 3.83
CA MET A 90 10.49 2.98 3.49
C MET A 90 10.21 4.06 4.55
N GLN A 91 10.34 3.76 5.84
CA GLN A 91 10.17 4.72 6.92
C GLN A 91 11.25 5.83 6.93
N ARG A 92 12.47 5.51 6.50
CA ARG A 92 13.62 6.45 6.46
C ARG A 92 13.69 7.27 5.18
N SER A 93 13.03 6.84 4.13
CA SER A 93 13.12 7.41 2.78
C SER A 93 12.65 8.87 2.68
N GLY A 94 11.84 9.34 3.62
CA GLY A 94 11.14 10.62 3.50
C GLY A 94 9.88 10.58 2.64
N HIS A 95 9.59 9.46 1.98
CA HIS A 95 8.35 9.22 1.22
C HIS A 95 7.30 8.62 2.15
N TYR A 96 6.63 9.45 2.92
CA TYR A 96 5.67 9.00 3.93
C TYR A 96 4.30 8.74 3.33
N SER A 97 3.67 7.65 3.73
CA SER A 97 2.34 7.23 3.33
C SER A 97 1.33 7.40 4.46
N ALA A 98 0.14 7.89 4.12
CA ALA A 98 -0.99 7.95 5.05
C ALA A 98 -1.73 6.60 5.16
N LEU A 99 -1.70 5.80 4.09
CA LEU A 99 -2.38 4.50 4.04
C LEU A 99 -1.37 3.39 3.77
N ASN A 100 -1.27 2.46 4.72
CA ASN A 100 -0.44 1.28 4.58
C ASN A 100 -1.28 0.05 4.89
N VAL A 101 -1.28 -0.93 3.99
CA VAL A 101 -1.99 -2.19 4.17
C VAL A 101 -0.98 -3.32 4.24
N PHE A 102 -1.00 -4.04 5.35
CA PHE A 102 -0.15 -5.21 5.59
C PHE A 102 -0.99 -6.48 5.62
N LYS A 103 -0.56 -7.53 4.90
CA LYS A 103 -1.24 -8.82 4.84
C LYS A 103 -0.23 -9.96 4.83
N LEU A 104 -0.62 -11.07 5.41
CA LEU A 104 0.03 -12.35 5.17
C LEU A 104 -0.80 -13.11 4.14
N PHE A 105 -0.20 -13.46 3.01
CA PHE A 105 -0.84 -14.27 1.98
C PHE A 105 -0.59 -15.76 2.21
N GLY A 106 -1.61 -16.55 1.93
CA GLY A 106 -1.51 -18.01 1.80
C GLY A 106 -1.18 -18.44 0.38
N GLU A 107 -1.55 -19.67 0.02
CA GLU A 107 -1.33 -20.24 -1.29
C GLU A 107 -1.92 -19.37 -2.41
N GLY A 108 -1.18 -19.24 -3.50
CA GLY A 108 -1.62 -18.59 -4.72
C GLY A 108 -2.51 -19.50 -5.57
N ASN A 109 -2.88 -19.02 -6.75
CA ASN A 109 -3.58 -19.81 -7.76
C ASN A 109 -2.66 -20.12 -8.96
N ARG A 110 -3.15 -20.96 -9.90
CA ARG A 110 -2.37 -21.42 -11.05
C ARG A 110 -2.42 -20.48 -12.27
N ALA A 111 -3.02 -19.30 -12.13
CA ALA A 111 -3.06 -18.35 -13.25
C ALA A 111 -1.65 -17.84 -13.57
N PRO A 112 -1.29 -17.70 -14.86
CA PRO A 112 0.08 -17.33 -15.29
C PRO A 112 0.58 -16.00 -14.69
N LEU A 113 -0.31 -15.05 -14.48
CA LEU A 113 -0.02 -13.72 -13.91
C LEU A 113 -0.57 -13.56 -12.48
N SER A 114 -0.74 -14.67 -11.75
CA SER A 114 -1.22 -14.63 -10.36
C SER A 114 -0.22 -13.90 -9.48
N TYR A 115 -0.69 -12.83 -8.82
CA TYR A 115 0.10 -12.07 -7.87
C TYR A 115 0.27 -12.77 -6.51
N PRO A 116 -0.79 -13.34 -5.88
CA PRO A 116 -0.64 -13.97 -4.57
C PRO A 116 0.36 -15.12 -4.58
N MET A 117 1.17 -15.17 -3.53
CA MET A 117 2.05 -16.28 -3.16
C MET A 117 2.16 -16.31 -1.65
N PRO A 118 2.51 -17.46 -1.02
CA PRO A 118 2.75 -17.48 0.43
C PRO A 118 3.80 -16.44 0.81
N GLY A 119 3.43 -15.43 1.60
CA GLY A 119 4.37 -14.36 1.89
C GLY A 119 3.80 -13.11 2.54
N TRP A 120 4.70 -12.21 2.86
CA TRP A 120 4.45 -10.92 3.45
C TRP A 120 4.14 -9.90 2.36
N ASN A 121 2.91 -9.41 2.37
CA ASN A 121 2.45 -8.41 1.42
C ASN A 121 2.28 -7.05 2.10
N VAL A 122 2.75 -6.00 1.43
CA VAL A 122 2.47 -4.62 1.82
C VAL A 122 2.01 -3.80 0.62
N CYS A 123 1.04 -2.93 0.86
CA CYS A 123 0.60 -1.92 -0.09
C CYS A 123 0.75 -0.55 0.56
N VAL A 124 1.38 0.38 -0.13
CA VAL A 124 1.73 1.72 0.36
C VAL A 124 1.36 2.77 -0.66
N ASP A 125 0.74 3.85 -0.22
CA ASP A 125 0.38 4.98 -1.05
C ASP A 125 1.43 6.08 -0.94
N PHE A 126 2.34 6.18 -1.89
CA PHE A 126 3.40 7.19 -1.88
C PHE A 126 2.96 8.48 -2.58
N PRO A 127 3.01 9.64 -1.89
CA PRO A 127 2.84 10.94 -2.56
C PRO A 127 3.88 11.12 -3.67
N ILE A 128 3.46 11.61 -4.84
CA ILE A 128 4.37 11.87 -5.97
C ILE A 128 5.30 13.03 -5.63
N ARG A 129 6.60 12.74 -5.52
CA ARG A 129 7.66 13.69 -5.15
C ARG A 129 8.95 13.41 -5.92
N PRO A 130 9.86 14.41 -6.04
CA PRO A 130 11.20 14.16 -6.57
C PRO A 130 11.91 13.01 -5.84
N GLY A 131 12.60 12.17 -6.59
CA GLY A 131 13.33 11.01 -6.06
C GLY A 131 12.50 9.76 -5.82
N LEU A 132 11.16 9.83 -5.86
CA LEU A 132 10.30 8.66 -5.63
C LEU A 132 10.58 7.54 -6.64
N GLY A 133 10.73 7.86 -7.94
CA GLY A 133 11.00 6.85 -8.97
C GLY A 133 12.24 6.03 -8.67
N GLN A 134 13.37 6.70 -8.39
CA GLN A 134 14.63 6.03 -8.04
C GLN A 134 14.50 5.18 -6.77
N PHE A 135 13.83 5.69 -5.76
CA PHE A 135 13.56 4.93 -4.54
C PHE A 135 12.77 3.65 -4.82
N LEU A 136 11.76 3.72 -5.67
CA LEU A 136 10.95 2.56 -6.05
C LEU A 136 11.73 1.57 -6.94
N ASP A 137 12.65 2.04 -7.79
CA ASP A 137 13.54 1.17 -8.55
C ASP A 137 14.46 0.35 -7.64
N ASP A 138 14.99 0.97 -6.57
CA ASP A 138 15.76 0.28 -5.55
C ASP A 138 14.91 -0.75 -4.78
N LEU A 139 13.67 -0.41 -4.46
CA LEU A 139 12.75 -1.36 -3.83
C LEU A 139 12.42 -2.54 -4.73
N ASP A 140 12.16 -2.31 -6.02
CA ASP A 140 11.89 -3.37 -6.99
C ASP A 140 13.03 -4.39 -7.05
N ARG A 141 14.27 -3.89 -7.14
CA ARG A 141 15.47 -4.73 -7.17
C ARG A 141 15.53 -5.62 -5.93
N ARG A 142 15.34 -5.03 -4.74
CA ARG A 142 15.37 -5.78 -3.47
C ARG A 142 14.23 -6.79 -3.35
N VAL A 143 13.02 -6.41 -3.72
CA VAL A 143 11.86 -7.34 -3.73
C VAL A 143 12.17 -8.55 -4.59
N MET A 144 12.77 -8.36 -5.77
CA MET A 144 13.15 -9.46 -6.67
C MET A 144 14.32 -10.29 -6.15
N GLU A 145 15.33 -9.68 -5.51
CA GLU A 145 16.45 -10.38 -4.87
C GLU A 145 15.97 -11.40 -3.84
N PHE A 146 14.86 -11.12 -3.18
CA PHE A 146 14.25 -12.02 -2.21
C PHE A 146 13.16 -12.92 -2.78
N GLY A 147 13.06 -13.04 -4.12
CA GLY A 147 12.08 -13.88 -4.78
C GLY A 147 10.64 -13.36 -4.71
N GLY A 148 10.49 -12.09 -4.41
CA GLY A 148 9.21 -11.41 -4.37
C GLY A 148 8.71 -10.95 -5.73
N ARG A 149 7.53 -10.33 -5.74
CA ARG A 149 6.92 -9.75 -6.95
C ARG A 149 6.06 -8.54 -6.64
N LEU A 150 5.88 -7.68 -7.64
CA LEU A 150 5.02 -6.51 -7.61
C LEU A 150 3.61 -6.86 -8.08
N TYR A 151 2.61 -6.13 -7.57
CA TYR A 151 1.23 -6.29 -7.99
C TYR A 151 0.92 -5.43 -9.22
N LEU A 152 0.74 -6.08 -10.36
CA LEU A 152 0.57 -5.43 -11.66
C LEU A 152 -0.68 -4.55 -11.79
N ALA A 153 -1.71 -4.76 -10.93
CA ALA A 153 -2.91 -3.94 -10.95
C ALA A 153 -2.77 -2.60 -10.19
N LYS A 154 -1.58 -2.28 -9.68
CA LYS A 154 -1.28 -1.02 -8.98
C LYS A 154 -0.41 -0.12 -9.84
N GLU A 155 0.87 -0.22 -9.76
CA GLU A 155 1.82 0.63 -10.46
C GLU A 155 2.46 -0.12 -11.64
N SER A 156 2.47 0.51 -12.81
CA SER A 156 2.95 -0.09 -14.07
C SER A 156 4.36 0.36 -14.47
N ARG A 157 5.11 1.02 -13.58
CA ARG A 157 6.44 1.59 -13.88
C ARG A 157 7.57 0.56 -13.97
N THR A 158 7.33 -0.69 -13.54
CA THR A 158 8.37 -1.72 -13.58
C THR A 158 8.85 -2.04 -15.00
N SER A 159 10.12 -2.41 -15.17
CA SER A 159 10.67 -2.74 -16.48
C SER A 159 10.16 -4.09 -17.02
N ALA A 160 10.21 -4.26 -18.34
CA ALA A 160 9.87 -5.54 -18.96
C ALA A 160 10.75 -6.69 -18.43
N GLU A 161 12.05 -6.43 -18.19
CA GLU A 161 12.97 -7.41 -17.60
C GLU A 161 12.52 -7.85 -16.21
N ASN A 162 12.17 -6.90 -15.34
CA ASN A 162 11.68 -7.17 -13.99
C ASN A 162 10.36 -7.93 -14.05
N PHE A 163 9.47 -7.56 -14.97
CA PHE A 163 8.20 -8.23 -15.16
C PHE A 163 8.39 -9.72 -15.53
N HIS A 164 9.27 -10.02 -16.47
CA HIS A 164 9.58 -11.40 -16.85
C HIS A 164 10.14 -12.23 -15.68
N LYS A 165 11.02 -11.63 -14.88
CA LYS A 165 11.58 -12.30 -13.70
C LYS A 165 10.51 -12.62 -12.64
N MET A 166 9.61 -11.69 -12.39
CA MET A 166 8.56 -11.84 -11.37
C MET A 166 7.43 -12.80 -11.80
N TYR A 167 7.18 -12.91 -13.11
CA TYR A 167 6.06 -13.68 -13.66
C TYR A 167 6.52 -14.64 -14.78
N PRO A 168 7.27 -15.69 -14.44
CA PRO A 168 7.80 -16.63 -15.45
C PRO A 168 6.69 -17.39 -16.21
N GLY A 169 5.49 -17.49 -15.62
CA GLY A 169 4.33 -18.09 -16.30
C GLY A 169 3.80 -17.29 -17.51
N MET A 170 4.27 -16.05 -17.69
CA MET A 170 3.81 -15.16 -18.77
C MET A 170 4.09 -15.74 -20.16
N GLU A 171 5.20 -16.46 -20.36
CA GLU A 171 5.52 -17.08 -21.66
C GLU A 171 4.45 -18.07 -22.14
N GLY A 172 3.80 -18.76 -21.20
CA GLY A 172 2.67 -19.64 -21.49
C GLY A 172 1.38 -18.89 -21.81
N TRP A 173 1.22 -17.66 -21.30
CA TRP A 173 0.05 -16.82 -21.55
C TRP A 173 0.11 -16.09 -22.90
N LEU A 174 1.31 -15.80 -23.41
CA LEU A 174 1.54 -15.14 -24.71
C LEU A 174 1.35 -16.06 -25.91
N LYS A 175 1.24 -17.37 -25.71
CA LYS A 175 0.98 -18.39 -26.75
C LYS A 175 -0.52 -18.59 -26.95
#